data_25f37c94fa0353446c6113c398f5ca65
#
_entry.id   25f37c94fa0353446c6113c398f5ca65
#
_cell.length_a   1.000
_cell.length_b   1.000
_cell.length_c   1.000
_cell.angle_alpha   90.00
_cell.angle_beta   90.00
_cell.angle_gamma   90.00
#
_symmetry.space_group_name_H-M   'P 1'
#
loop_
_entity.id
_entity.type
_entity.pdbx_description
1 polymer ?
#
loop_
_entity_poly.entity_id
_entity_poly.type
_entity_poly.pdbx_seq_one_letter_code
_entity_poly.pdbx_strand_id
1 'polypeptide(L)'
;MRRDGETGGSEENLFGMDAETVRAMLLRNLTRAADDPIGSHDMYDDDAVLEFPQSGERFEGVANIREWRSRYPGSVTYDIHRIRGADDIWVAEMTVSYDGGQPRYGVDVLEIRNAKIGRETIYVGEPFNAPEWRAQWRVAP
;
A
#
# COMPACT_ATOMS: atom_id res chain seq x y z
N MET A 1 24.80 25.39 -21.43
CA MET A 1 24.21 24.90 -21.29
C MET A 1 23.70 24.14 -20.59
N ARG A 2 23.04 23.96 -20.28
CA ARG A 2 22.51 23.36 -19.80
C ARG A 2 21.74 22.70 -19.36
N ARG A 3 21.38 22.19 -18.93
CA ARG A 3 20.82 21.62 -18.72
C ARG A 3 19.93 21.28 -18.06
N ASP A 4 19.58 20.87 -17.64
CA ASP A 4 18.33 21.14 -17.35
C ASP A 4 17.59 19.91 -17.21
N GLY A 5 16.78 19.34 -17.31
CA GLY A 5 16.15 18.08 -17.21
C GLY A 5 16.81 17.10 -16.27
N GLU A 6 17.87 17.46 -15.66
CA GLU A 6 18.53 16.50 -14.81
C GLU A 6 17.77 16.16 -13.57
N THR A 7 16.86 17.02 -13.17
CA THR A 7 16.12 16.72 -11.95
C THR A 7 15.31 15.45 -12.08
N GLY A 8 14.65 15.29 -13.22
CA GLY A 8 13.92 14.06 -13.46
C GLY A 8 14.83 12.87 -13.48
N GLY A 9 16.01 13.03 -14.09
CA GLY A 9 16.94 11.94 -14.16
C GLY A 9 17.41 11.48 -12.80
N SER A 10 17.55 12.41 -11.85
CA SER A 10 18.02 12.00 -10.54
C SER A 10 17.00 11.12 -9.82
N GLU A 11 15.72 11.38 -9.99
CA GLU A 11 14.70 10.51 -9.40
C GLU A 11 14.75 9.12 -10.00
N GLU A 12 14.87 9.05 -11.31
CA GLU A 12 14.95 7.76 -11.97
C GLU A 12 16.19 7.00 -11.56
N ASN A 13 17.31 7.70 -11.42
CA ASN A 13 18.57 7.04 -11.09
C ASN A 13 18.53 6.37 -9.72
N LEU A 14 17.83 6.96 -8.77
CA LEU A 14 17.80 6.40 -7.42
C LEU A 14 17.06 5.08 -7.37
N PHE A 15 15.96 4.95 -8.10
CA PHE A 15 15.08 3.79 -7.94
C PHE A 15 14.74 3.10 -9.25
N GLY A 16 15.29 3.59 -10.36
CA GLY A 16 14.99 3.04 -11.68
C GLY A 16 13.64 3.44 -12.22
N MET A 17 12.89 4.29 -11.51
CA MET A 17 11.58 4.76 -11.93
C MET A 17 11.34 6.14 -11.36
N ASP A 18 10.56 6.96 -12.09
CA ASP A 18 10.14 8.25 -11.55
C ASP A 18 8.92 8.08 -10.68
N ALA A 19 8.53 9.16 -10.00
CA ALA A 19 7.46 9.12 -9.01
C ALA A 19 6.12 8.72 -9.63
N GLU A 20 5.84 9.21 -10.83
CA GLU A 20 4.57 8.88 -11.49
C GLU A 20 4.49 7.40 -11.83
N THR A 21 5.60 6.84 -12.28
CA THR A 21 5.67 5.43 -12.62
C THR A 21 5.46 4.57 -11.37
N VAL A 22 6.09 4.96 -10.25
CA VAL A 22 5.92 4.24 -9.00
C VAL A 22 4.47 4.28 -8.56
N ARG A 23 3.85 5.46 -8.60
CA ARG A 23 2.46 5.58 -8.19
C ARG A 23 1.54 4.71 -9.03
N ALA A 24 1.73 4.73 -10.35
CA ALA A 24 0.91 3.93 -11.26
C ALA A 24 1.11 2.42 -11.01
N MET A 25 2.34 2.03 -10.76
CA MET A 25 2.65 0.64 -10.45
C MET A 25 1.96 0.18 -9.17
N LEU A 26 2.03 0.99 -8.13
CA LEU A 26 1.40 0.65 -6.85
C LEU A 26 -0.11 0.61 -6.97
N LEU A 27 -0.69 1.57 -7.69
CA LEU A 27 -2.15 1.58 -7.86
C LEU A 27 -2.60 0.32 -8.57
N ARG A 28 -1.91 -0.06 -9.64
CA ARG A 28 -2.26 -1.26 -10.39
C ARG A 28 -2.10 -2.52 -9.53
N ASN A 29 -1.01 -2.58 -8.78
CA ASN A 29 -0.75 -3.74 -7.94
C ASN A 29 -1.79 -3.91 -6.84
N LEU A 30 -2.11 -2.82 -6.15
CA LEU A 30 -3.06 -2.87 -5.04
C LEU A 30 -4.47 -3.12 -5.54
N THR A 31 -4.83 -2.57 -6.69
CA THR A 31 -6.15 -2.83 -7.29
C THR A 31 -6.27 -4.29 -7.71
N ARG A 32 -5.21 -4.84 -8.27
CA ARG A 32 -5.17 -6.22 -8.73
C ARG A 32 -5.25 -7.23 -7.60
N ALA A 33 -4.80 -6.83 -6.41
CA ALA A 33 -4.69 -7.76 -5.28
C ALA A 33 -6.02 -8.38 -4.90
N ALA A 34 -7.13 -7.68 -5.13
CA ALA A 34 -8.45 -8.22 -4.80
C ALA A 34 -8.87 -9.34 -5.77
N ASP A 35 -8.51 -9.21 -7.05
CA ASP A 35 -8.93 -10.15 -8.07
C ASP A 35 -7.89 -11.24 -8.33
N ASP A 36 -6.62 -10.91 -8.17
CA ASP A 36 -5.52 -11.81 -8.48
C ASP A 36 -4.45 -11.66 -7.41
N PRO A 37 -4.71 -12.16 -6.21
CA PRO A 37 -3.76 -11.98 -5.10
C PRO A 37 -2.40 -12.60 -5.37
N ILE A 38 -2.35 -13.68 -6.14
CA ILE A 38 -1.06 -14.33 -6.42
C ILE A 38 -0.27 -13.52 -7.43
N GLY A 39 -0.90 -13.11 -8.52
CA GLY A 39 -0.22 -12.34 -9.57
C GLY A 39 0.24 -10.97 -9.09
N SER A 40 -0.49 -10.37 -8.14
CA SER A 40 -0.11 -9.06 -7.63
C SER A 40 1.24 -9.10 -6.92
N HIS A 41 1.69 -10.27 -6.48
CA HIS A 41 2.95 -10.38 -5.76
C HIS A 41 4.18 -10.30 -6.66
N ASP A 42 4.00 -10.22 -7.97
CA ASP A 42 5.12 -10.00 -8.88
C ASP A 42 5.84 -8.69 -8.61
N MET A 43 5.18 -7.75 -7.93
CA MET A 43 5.77 -6.45 -7.61
C MET A 43 6.64 -6.47 -6.36
N TYR A 44 6.75 -7.61 -5.69
CA TYR A 44 7.51 -7.71 -4.46
C TYR A 44 8.90 -8.27 -4.70
N ASP A 45 9.87 -7.79 -3.93
CA ASP A 45 11.18 -8.43 -3.87
C ASP A 45 11.03 -9.85 -3.33
N ASP A 46 11.96 -10.72 -3.73
CA ASP A 46 11.94 -12.09 -3.23
C ASP A 46 12.01 -12.15 -1.70
N ASP A 47 12.79 -11.26 -1.10
CA ASP A 47 12.96 -11.21 0.34
C ASP A 47 12.14 -10.10 1.00
N ALA A 48 11.01 -9.74 0.40
CA ALA A 48 10.13 -8.71 0.94
C ALA A 48 9.66 -9.06 2.35
N VAL A 49 9.39 -8.02 3.13
CA VAL A 49 8.89 -8.17 4.49
C VAL A 49 7.52 -7.51 4.57
N LEU A 50 6.57 -8.20 5.16
CA LEU A 50 5.22 -7.68 5.41
C LEU A 50 4.97 -7.68 6.91
N GLU A 51 4.50 -6.55 7.42
CA GLU A 51 4.24 -6.41 8.86
C GLU A 51 2.83 -5.90 9.11
N PHE A 52 2.20 -6.46 10.14
CA PHE A 52 0.95 -5.98 10.71
C PHE A 52 1.23 -5.58 12.15
N PRO A 53 1.61 -4.33 12.41
CA PRO A 53 1.98 -3.94 13.78
C PRO A 53 0.87 -4.15 14.81
N GLN A 54 -0.39 -4.05 14.38
CA GLN A 54 -1.53 -4.19 15.30
C GLN A 54 -1.64 -5.59 15.88
N SER A 55 -1.22 -6.62 15.14
CA SER A 55 -1.21 -7.99 15.64
C SER A 55 0.19 -8.43 16.05
N GLY A 56 1.20 -7.64 15.72
CA GLY A 56 2.59 -8.01 15.99
C GLY A 56 3.15 -9.01 15.01
N GLU A 57 2.45 -9.27 13.91
CA GLU A 57 2.89 -10.27 12.95
C GLU A 57 3.88 -9.70 11.94
N ARG A 58 4.81 -10.54 11.54
CA ARG A 58 5.79 -10.21 10.53
C ARG A 58 6.02 -11.42 9.65
N PHE A 59 5.96 -11.23 8.35
CA PHE A 59 6.15 -12.31 7.37
C PHE A 59 7.33 -11.95 6.48
N GLU A 60 8.21 -12.90 6.25
CA GLU A 60 9.43 -12.68 5.48
C GLU A 60 9.45 -13.58 4.25
N GLY A 61 9.77 -12.96 3.10
CA GLY A 61 9.86 -13.65 1.84
C GLY A 61 8.56 -13.65 1.07
N VAL A 62 8.62 -13.30 -0.22
CA VAL A 62 7.41 -13.19 -1.04
C VAL A 62 6.71 -14.54 -1.18
N ALA A 63 7.47 -15.63 -1.22
CA ALA A 63 6.86 -16.96 -1.32
C ALA A 63 5.97 -17.24 -0.11
N ASN A 64 6.43 -16.88 1.08
CA ASN A 64 5.69 -17.08 2.30
C ASN A 64 4.46 -16.17 2.35
N ILE A 65 4.63 -14.90 1.95
CA ILE A 65 3.52 -13.95 1.92
C ILE A 65 2.44 -14.43 0.94
N ARG A 66 2.85 -14.88 -0.23
CA ARG A 66 1.93 -15.39 -1.26
C ARG A 66 1.18 -16.61 -0.75
N GLU A 67 1.89 -17.47 -0.03
CA GLU A 67 1.30 -18.71 0.46
C GLU A 67 0.13 -18.44 1.41
N TRP A 68 0.35 -17.63 2.46
CA TRP A 68 -0.72 -17.41 3.41
C TRP A 68 -1.85 -16.56 2.82
N ARG A 69 -1.53 -15.62 1.94
CA ARG A 69 -2.59 -14.81 1.30
C ARG A 69 -3.48 -15.66 0.40
N SER A 70 -2.91 -16.66 -0.24
CA SER A 70 -3.70 -17.54 -1.10
C SER A 70 -4.67 -18.42 -0.31
N ARG A 71 -4.46 -18.52 1.00
CA ARG A 71 -5.29 -19.35 1.86
C ARG A 71 -6.33 -18.57 2.63
N TYR A 72 -6.43 -17.28 2.39
CA TYR A 72 -7.47 -16.51 3.07
C TYR A 72 -8.84 -17.08 2.66
N PRO A 73 -9.68 -17.42 3.67
CA PRO A 73 -10.91 -18.18 3.38
C PRO A 73 -12.04 -17.34 2.80
N GLY A 74 -11.88 -16.04 2.70
CA GLY A 74 -12.94 -15.16 2.22
C GLY A 74 -12.51 -14.31 1.08
N SER A 75 -13.24 -13.23 0.82
CA SER A 75 -12.92 -12.26 -0.21
C SER A 75 -12.53 -10.94 0.44
N VAL A 76 -11.66 -10.20 -0.25
CA VAL A 76 -11.20 -8.89 0.22
C VAL A 76 -11.36 -7.92 -0.93
N THR A 77 -11.96 -6.77 -0.65
CA THR A 77 -12.14 -5.72 -1.64
C THR A 77 -11.45 -4.46 -1.16
N TYR A 78 -10.68 -3.84 -2.05
CA TYR A 78 -9.96 -2.60 -1.74
C TYR A 78 -10.54 -1.45 -2.54
N ASP A 79 -10.69 -0.31 -1.89
CA ASP A 79 -11.05 0.94 -2.55
C ASP A 79 -9.92 1.94 -2.25
N ILE A 80 -9.07 2.18 -3.24
CA ILE A 80 -7.87 3.01 -3.05
C ILE A 80 -8.27 4.46 -3.20
N HIS A 81 -8.09 5.25 -2.13
CA HIS A 81 -8.45 6.66 -2.13
C HIS A 81 -7.32 7.52 -2.67
N ARG A 82 -6.09 7.25 -2.28
CA ARG A 82 -4.95 7.99 -2.81
C ARG A 82 -3.65 7.28 -2.47
N ILE A 83 -2.65 7.52 -3.32
CA ILE A 83 -1.30 7.02 -3.13
C ILE A 83 -0.36 8.20 -3.22
N ARG A 84 0.45 8.40 -2.20
CA ARG A 84 1.36 9.54 -2.12
C ARG A 84 2.70 9.08 -1.60
N GLY A 85 3.75 9.74 -2.05
CA GLY A 85 5.08 9.43 -1.57
C GLY A 85 6.15 10.13 -2.39
N ALA A 86 7.37 9.82 -2.07
CA ALA A 86 8.54 10.32 -2.78
C ALA A 86 9.68 9.35 -2.50
N ASP A 87 10.57 9.25 -3.47
CA ASP A 87 11.75 8.40 -3.37
C ASP A 87 11.34 6.96 -3.08
N ASP A 88 11.74 6.41 -1.96
CA ASP A 88 11.52 5.00 -1.66
C ASP A 88 10.37 4.75 -0.69
N ILE A 89 9.68 5.80 -0.23
CA ILE A 89 8.58 5.63 0.74
C ILE A 89 7.28 6.09 0.11
N TRP A 90 6.29 5.21 0.11
CA TRP A 90 4.97 5.50 -0.43
C TRP A 90 3.90 5.05 0.53
N VAL A 91 2.77 5.77 0.51
CA VAL A 91 1.64 5.49 1.39
C VAL A 91 0.39 5.39 0.56
N ALA A 92 -0.35 4.30 0.73
CA ALA A 92 -1.65 4.10 0.11
C ALA A 92 -2.72 4.17 1.19
N GLU A 93 -3.74 5.00 0.97
CA GLU A 93 -4.88 5.11 1.89
C GLU A 93 -6.09 4.51 1.20
N MET A 94 -6.81 3.67 1.91
CA MET A 94 -7.88 2.89 1.30
C MET A 94 -8.96 2.52 2.30
N THR A 95 -10.07 2.03 1.79
CA THR A 95 -11.01 1.26 2.60
C THR A 95 -10.92 -0.19 2.17
N VAL A 96 -11.13 -1.09 3.12
CA VAL A 96 -11.00 -2.52 2.92
C VAL A 96 -12.28 -3.17 3.44
N SER A 97 -12.88 -4.04 2.63
CA SER A 97 -14.05 -4.80 3.06
C SER A 97 -13.73 -6.27 2.97
N TYR A 98 -14.08 -7.01 4.03
CA TYR A 98 -13.88 -8.45 4.11
C TYR A 98 -15.24 -9.13 3.95
N ASP A 99 -15.34 -10.01 2.97
CA ASP A 99 -16.55 -10.80 2.71
C ASP A 99 -17.79 -9.93 2.56
N GLY A 100 -17.64 -8.77 1.91
CA GLY A 100 -18.76 -7.85 1.70
C GLY A 100 -19.23 -7.16 2.95
N GLY A 101 -18.45 -7.23 4.03
CA GLY A 101 -18.82 -6.59 5.29
C GLY A 101 -18.58 -5.10 5.30
N GLN A 102 -18.73 -4.51 6.48
CA GLN A 102 -18.56 -3.08 6.67
C GLN A 102 -17.14 -2.65 6.35
N PRO A 103 -16.95 -1.57 5.59
CA PRO A 103 -15.60 -1.11 5.24
C PRO A 103 -14.79 -0.69 6.47
N ARG A 104 -13.51 -1.00 6.43
CA ARG A 104 -12.53 -0.56 7.40
C ARG A 104 -11.53 0.35 6.71
N TYR A 105 -10.83 1.14 7.50
CA TYR A 105 -9.83 2.05 6.96
C TYR A 105 -8.46 1.38 6.99
N GLY A 106 -7.77 1.44 5.86
CA GLY A 106 -6.45 0.85 5.74
C GLY A 106 -5.40 1.85 5.33
N VAL A 107 -4.23 1.72 5.91
CA VAL A 107 -3.05 2.48 5.51
C VAL A 107 -1.94 1.49 5.26
N ASP A 108 -1.35 1.58 4.08
CA ASP A 108 -0.31 0.67 3.63
C ASP A 108 0.94 1.51 3.37
N VAL A 109 1.99 1.29 4.15
CA VAL A 109 3.26 1.99 3.97
C VAL A 109 4.18 1.07 3.20
N LEU A 110 4.66 1.54 2.06
CA LEU A 110 5.41 0.72 1.11
C LEU A 110 6.81 1.30 0.92
N GLU A 111 7.80 0.46 1.09
CA GLU A 111 9.18 0.83 0.84
C GLU A 111 9.63 0.17 -0.45
N ILE A 112 10.06 0.98 -1.40
CA ILE A 112 10.46 0.51 -2.72
C ILE A 112 11.96 0.29 -2.74
N ARG A 113 12.36 -0.87 -3.23
CA ARG A 113 13.76 -1.24 -3.34
C ARG A 113 13.97 -1.95 -4.66
N ASN A 114 14.89 -1.44 -5.48
CA ASN A 114 15.18 -2.01 -6.79
C ASN A 114 13.93 -2.16 -7.64
N ALA A 115 13.12 -1.10 -7.66
CA ALA A 115 11.89 -1.03 -8.46
C ALA A 115 10.82 -2.04 -8.03
N LYS A 116 10.92 -2.57 -6.81
CA LYS A 116 9.95 -3.52 -6.26
C LYS A 116 9.66 -3.17 -4.81
N ILE A 117 8.60 -3.76 -4.27
CA ILE A 117 8.24 -3.55 -2.88
C ILE A 117 9.15 -4.41 -2.01
N GLY A 118 9.97 -3.75 -1.19
CA GLY A 118 10.87 -4.45 -0.29
C GLY A 118 10.31 -4.62 1.10
N ARG A 119 9.44 -3.70 1.53
CA ARG A 119 8.79 -3.79 2.83
C ARG A 119 7.41 -3.17 2.73
N GLU A 120 6.47 -3.80 3.39
CA GLU A 120 5.10 -3.32 3.43
C GLU A 120 4.61 -3.37 4.87
N THR A 121 4.03 -2.28 5.36
CA THR A 121 3.49 -2.21 6.72
C THR A 121 2.04 -1.80 6.63
N ILE A 122 1.14 -2.63 7.13
CA ILE A 122 -0.29 -2.44 6.96
C ILE A 122 -0.95 -2.18 8.30
N TYR A 123 -1.75 -1.12 8.35
CA TYR A 123 -2.61 -0.78 9.48
C TYR A 123 -4.05 -0.81 9.02
N VAL A 124 -4.93 -1.44 9.80
CA VAL A 124 -6.36 -1.51 9.50
C VAL A 124 -7.12 -1.11 10.75
N GLY A 125 -8.04 -0.15 10.59
CA GLY A 125 -8.82 0.34 11.71
C GLY A 125 -10.31 0.34 11.39
N GLU A 126 -11.12 0.13 12.41
CA GLU A 126 -12.56 0.16 12.23
C GLU A 126 -13.10 1.57 12.37
N PRO A 127 -14.20 1.88 11.68
CA PRO A 127 -14.85 3.19 11.91
C PRO A 127 -15.37 3.26 13.33
N PHE A 128 -15.46 4.47 13.85
CA PHE A 128 -16.04 4.69 15.17
C PHE A 128 -16.85 5.98 15.16
N ASN A 129 -17.75 6.11 16.12
CA ASN A 129 -18.59 7.30 16.22
C ASN A 129 -17.77 8.48 16.71
N ALA A 130 -17.97 9.63 16.10
CA ALA A 130 -17.28 10.84 16.53
C ALA A 130 -17.74 11.22 17.94
N PRO A 131 -16.80 11.50 18.85
CA PRO A 131 -17.18 11.91 20.21
C PRO A 131 -17.92 13.26 20.20
N GLU A 132 -18.96 13.38 21.03
CA GLU A 132 -19.78 14.60 21.07
C GLU A 132 -19.02 15.80 21.58
N TRP A 133 -18.07 15.59 22.49
CA TRP A 133 -17.41 16.72 23.17
C TRP A 133 -16.67 17.65 22.20
N ARG A 134 -16.30 17.18 21.02
CA ARG A 134 -15.59 17.99 20.04
C ARG A 134 -16.43 18.41 18.84
N ALA A 135 -17.75 18.21 18.94
CA ALA A 135 -18.65 18.48 17.81
C ALA A 135 -18.65 19.94 17.37
N GLN A 136 -18.48 20.87 18.32
CA GLN A 136 -18.56 22.29 18.02
C GLN A 136 -17.44 22.79 17.11
N TRP A 137 -16.32 22.07 17.07
CA TRP A 137 -15.21 22.47 16.20
C TRP A 137 -15.18 21.69 14.89
N ARG A 138 -16.09 20.79 14.72
CA ARG A 138 -16.14 19.91 13.55
C ARG A 138 -16.84 20.60 12.40
N VAL A 139 -16.23 20.52 11.21
CA VAL A 139 -16.89 21.03 10.01
C VAL A 139 -17.93 20.01 9.57
N ALA A 140 -19.06 20.49 9.05
CA ALA A 140 -20.11 19.59 8.57
C ALA A 140 -19.57 18.76 7.41
N PRO A 141 -19.97 17.48 7.30
CA PRO A 141 -19.50 16.59 6.22
C PRO A 141 -19.97 17.01 4.85
#